data_9692d05e62d13bbc2ab4bc85c951611e
#
_entry.id   9692d05e62d13bbc2ab4bc85c951611e
#
_cell.length_a   1.000
_cell.length_b   1.000
_cell.length_c   1.000
_cell.angle_alpha   90.00
_cell.angle_beta   90.00
_cell.angle_gamma   90.00
#
_symmetry.space_group_name_H-M   'P 1'
#
loop_
_entity.id
_entity.type
_entity.pdbx_description
1 polymer ?
#
loop_
_entity_poly.entity_id
_entity_poly.type
_entity_poly.pdbx_seq_one_letter_code
_entity_poly.pdbx_strand_id
1 'polypeptide(L)'
;VAGLTGREHPIIAQRPFRAPHHTVSAIGLAGGGSFPRPGEISLAHNGVLFLDELPEFRSDVLEVLRQPLEDGEVTVSRVSGSVTFPSRFMLVCAMNPCKCGWYGHPSGRCRCSEKDVRRYHSKISGPLLDRIDIIVEVPALEYDELRSRTPAESSAEIKKRVDAARERQHARFAGDGSMCNARIGSAGLREFCALNAECDELMKAAFSAMNLSGRSYD
;
A
#
# COMPACT_ATOMS: atom_id res chain seq x y z
N VAL A 1 -0.37 -20.94 8.93
CA VAL A 1 -1.37 -20.23 9.74
C VAL A 1 -2.77 -20.33 9.12
N ALA A 2 -2.94 -20.15 7.82
CA ALA A 2 -4.25 -20.18 7.14
C ALA A 2 -4.70 -21.59 6.70
N GLY A 3 -3.90 -22.64 6.91
CA GLY A 3 -4.21 -24.00 6.48
C GLY A 3 -4.27 -24.18 4.94
N LEU A 4 -3.66 -23.27 4.19
CA LEU A 4 -3.69 -23.26 2.72
C LEU A 4 -2.66 -24.19 2.07
N THR A 5 -1.74 -24.76 2.85
CA THR A 5 -0.73 -25.68 2.35
C THR A 5 -1.21 -27.13 2.48
N GLY A 6 -1.21 -27.84 1.37
CA GLY A 6 -1.44 -29.30 1.35
C GLY A 6 -0.19 -30.09 1.73
N ARG A 7 -0.35 -31.40 1.94
CA ARG A 7 0.79 -32.31 2.24
C ARG A 7 1.84 -32.37 1.11
N GLU A 8 1.39 -32.13 -0.14
CA GLU A 8 2.26 -32.18 -1.32
C GLU A 8 3.06 -30.88 -1.52
N HIS A 9 2.55 -29.74 -1.03
CA HIS A 9 3.20 -28.43 -1.13
C HIS A 9 3.24 -27.76 0.25
N PRO A 10 4.14 -28.16 1.14
CA PRO A 10 4.20 -27.64 2.52
C PRO A 10 4.76 -26.22 2.59
N ILE A 11 5.39 -25.73 1.52
CA ILE A 11 6.00 -24.41 1.45
C ILE A 11 5.33 -23.58 0.34
N ILE A 12 4.89 -22.36 0.67
CA ILE A 12 4.40 -21.41 -0.31
C ILE A 12 5.60 -20.68 -0.92
N ALA A 13 5.92 -21.00 -2.17
CA ALA A 13 7.03 -20.39 -2.91
C ALA A 13 6.62 -19.08 -3.62
N GLN A 14 5.34 -18.91 -3.91
CA GLN A 14 4.82 -17.68 -4.55
C GLN A 14 4.26 -16.72 -3.51
N ARG A 15 4.57 -15.42 -3.67
CA ARG A 15 3.99 -14.40 -2.83
C ARG A 15 2.48 -14.29 -3.10
N PRO A 16 1.64 -14.25 -2.06
CA PRO A 16 0.20 -14.12 -2.26
C PRO A 16 -0.15 -12.77 -2.87
N PHE A 17 -1.12 -12.77 -3.77
CA PHE A 17 -1.79 -11.59 -4.31
C PHE A 17 -3.26 -11.67 -3.93
N ARG A 18 -3.74 -10.70 -3.16
CA ARG A 18 -5.12 -10.62 -2.69
C ARG A 18 -5.75 -9.36 -3.24
N ALA A 19 -6.93 -9.50 -3.87
CA ALA A 19 -7.68 -8.38 -4.47
C ALA A 19 -9.16 -8.51 -4.07
N PRO A 20 -9.52 -8.21 -2.81
CA PRO A 20 -10.91 -8.26 -2.40
C PRO A 20 -11.72 -7.17 -3.09
N HIS A 21 -12.96 -7.49 -3.46
CA HIS A 21 -13.89 -6.53 -4.01
C HIS A 21 -14.29 -5.48 -2.96
N HIS A 22 -14.62 -4.25 -3.35
CA HIS A 22 -14.94 -3.15 -2.44
C HIS A 22 -16.17 -3.41 -1.54
N THR A 23 -16.99 -4.43 -1.84
CA THR A 23 -18.11 -4.87 -0.99
C THR A 23 -17.68 -5.77 0.18
N VAL A 24 -16.39 -6.07 0.33
CA VAL A 24 -15.90 -6.86 1.45
C VAL A 24 -16.27 -6.21 2.78
N SER A 25 -16.62 -7.03 3.77
CA SER A 25 -16.87 -6.52 5.13
C SER A 25 -15.56 -6.32 5.91
N ALA A 26 -15.60 -5.51 6.99
CA ALA A 26 -14.47 -5.34 7.90
C ALA A 26 -13.98 -6.70 8.46
N ILE A 27 -14.90 -7.62 8.75
CA ILE A 27 -14.56 -8.99 9.20
C ILE A 27 -13.89 -9.78 8.06
N GLY A 28 -14.37 -9.65 6.82
CA GLY A 28 -13.73 -10.29 5.67
C GLY A 28 -12.32 -9.79 5.45
N LEU A 29 -12.10 -8.49 5.64
CA LEU A 29 -10.81 -7.86 5.44
C LEU A 29 -9.83 -8.16 6.59
N ALA A 30 -10.20 -7.91 7.84
CA ALA A 30 -9.34 -8.09 9.02
C ALA A 30 -9.31 -9.53 9.56
N GLY A 31 -10.39 -10.26 9.36
CA GLY A 31 -10.60 -11.55 9.97
C GLY A 31 -11.63 -11.51 11.10
N GLY A 32 -12.05 -12.66 11.54
CA GLY A 32 -13.09 -12.79 12.58
C GLY A 32 -13.86 -14.09 12.53
N GLY A 33 -15.14 -14.01 12.94
CA GLY A 33 -16.01 -15.17 13.07
C GLY A 33 -16.12 -15.67 14.51
N SER A 34 -16.97 -16.68 14.75
CA SER A 34 -17.12 -17.31 16.06
C SER A 34 -15.81 -17.97 16.52
N PHE A 35 -15.10 -18.58 15.59
CA PHE A 35 -13.71 -18.99 15.72
C PHE A 35 -12.84 -18.01 14.94
N PRO A 36 -11.85 -17.35 15.57
CA PRO A 36 -10.99 -16.40 14.92
C PRO A 36 -10.33 -16.99 13.66
N ARG A 37 -10.61 -16.41 12.50
CA ARG A 37 -10.02 -16.79 11.22
C ARG A 37 -9.30 -15.59 10.62
N PRO A 38 -8.17 -15.80 9.90
CA PRO A 38 -7.48 -14.72 9.19
C PRO A 38 -8.37 -14.16 8.09
N GLY A 39 -8.35 -12.82 7.91
CA GLY A 39 -8.96 -12.11 6.79
C GLY A 39 -8.00 -11.90 5.63
N GLU A 40 -8.44 -11.16 4.59
CA GLU A 40 -7.67 -10.87 3.39
C GLU A 40 -6.32 -10.19 3.69
N ILE A 41 -6.26 -9.34 4.71
CA ILE A 41 -5.05 -8.69 5.19
C ILE A 41 -3.98 -9.73 5.60
N SER A 42 -4.37 -10.69 6.43
CA SER A 42 -3.46 -11.75 6.89
C SER A 42 -3.13 -12.75 5.78
N LEU A 43 -4.08 -13.00 4.88
CA LEU A 43 -3.86 -13.85 3.70
C LEU A 43 -2.89 -13.21 2.69
N ALA A 44 -2.74 -11.88 2.72
CA ALA A 44 -1.76 -11.13 1.91
C ALA A 44 -0.35 -11.11 2.53
N HIS A 45 -0.13 -11.73 3.69
CA HIS A 45 1.16 -11.69 4.39
C HIS A 45 2.32 -12.08 3.49
N ASN A 46 3.39 -11.27 3.47
CA ASN A 46 4.55 -11.34 2.58
C ASN A 46 4.23 -11.24 1.08
N GLY A 47 3.06 -10.73 0.73
CA GLY A 47 2.58 -10.55 -0.62
C GLY A 47 2.02 -9.16 -0.86
N VAL A 48 0.97 -9.09 -1.67
CA VAL A 48 0.30 -7.85 -2.09
C VAL A 48 -1.18 -7.90 -1.72
N LEU A 49 -1.67 -6.83 -1.10
CA LEU A 49 -3.08 -6.52 -0.97
C LEU A 49 -3.41 -5.41 -1.96
N PHE A 50 -4.19 -5.71 -2.99
CA PHE A 50 -4.62 -4.76 -4.01
C PHE A 50 -6.06 -4.33 -3.75
N LEU A 51 -6.30 -3.03 -3.60
CA LEU A 51 -7.61 -2.45 -3.43
C LEU A 51 -7.93 -1.56 -4.62
N ASP A 52 -8.72 -2.08 -5.54
CA ASP A 52 -9.22 -1.29 -6.66
C ASP A 52 -10.43 -0.46 -6.23
N GLU A 53 -10.64 0.69 -6.88
CA GLU A 53 -11.73 1.61 -6.56
C GLU A 53 -11.75 2.02 -5.07
N LEU A 54 -10.59 2.36 -4.51
CA LEU A 54 -10.40 2.62 -3.07
C LEU A 54 -11.52 3.46 -2.42
N PRO A 55 -12.04 4.56 -3.00
CA PRO A 55 -13.12 5.33 -2.41
C PRO A 55 -14.50 4.65 -2.44
N GLU A 56 -14.64 3.50 -3.08
CA GLU A 56 -15.90 2.75 -3.07
C GLU A 56 -16.00 1.77 -1.88
N PHE A 57 -14.89 1.49 -1.22
CA PHE A 57 -14.92 0.78 0.05
C PHE A 57 -15.60 1.63 1.12
N ARG A 58 -16.26 0.98 2.06
CA ARG A 58 -16.82 1.63 3.25
C ARG A 58 -15.68 2.16 4.12
N SER A 59 -15.85 3.33 4.71
CA SER A 59 -14.82 3.96 5.54
C SER A 59 -14.43 3.11 6.75
N ASP A 60 -15.40 2.41 7.37
CA ASP A 60 -15.13 1.51 8.48
C ASP A 60 -14.26 0.30 8.06
N VAL A 61 -14.37 -0.14 6.82
CA VAL A 61 -13.54 -1.20 6.24
C VAL A 61 -12.11 -0.70 5.98
N LEU A 62 -11.96 0.53 5.47
CA LEU A 62 -10.64 1.11 5.24
C LEU A 62 -9.88 1.39 6.54
N GLU A 63 -10.58 1.80 7.60
CA GLU A 63 -9.96 2.10 8.90
C GLU A 63 -9.29 0.87 9.55
N VAL A 64 -9.75 -0.36 9.24
CA VAL A 64 -9.10 -1.57 9.78
C VAL A 64 -7.71 -1.83 9.19
N LEU A 65 -7.33 -1.15 8.11
CA LEU A 65 -5.98 -1.25 7.52
C LEU A 65 -4.91 -0.52 8.34
N ARG A 66 -5.30 0.47 9.14
CA ARG A 66 -4.35 1.37 9.82
C ARG A 66 -3.39 0.63 10.73
N GLN A 67 -3.93 -0.21 11.62
CA GLN A 67 -3.10 -0.99 12.55
C GLN A 67 -2.20 -1.99 11.82
N PRO A 68 -2.69 -2.82 10.88
CA PRO A 68 -1.85 -3.76 10.14
C PRO A 68 -0.71 -3.12 9.35
N LEU A 69 -0.94 -1.92 8.79
CA LEU A 69 0.10 -1.18 8.08
C LEU A 69 1.20 -0.65 9.01
N GLU A 70 0.89 -0.43 10.28
CA GLU A 70 1.82 0.07 11.28
C GLU A 70 2.54 -1.07 12.01
N ASP A 71 1.77 -2.01 12.55
CA ASP A 71 2.28 -3.07 13.42
C ASP A 71 2.75 -4.32 12.64
N GLY A 72 2.27 -4.50 11.39
CA GLY A 72 2.52 -5.69 10.60
C GLY A 72 1.79 -6.94 11.10
N GLU A 73 0.74 -6.74 11.92
CA GLU A 73 -0.09 -7.81 12.47
C GLU A 73 -1.54 -7.37 12.67
N VAL A 74 -2.46 -8.32 12.74
CA VAL A 74 -3.89 -8.13 13.02
C VAL A 74 -4.28 -8.95 14.23
N THR A 75 -4.84 -8.31 15.24
CA THR A 75 -5.37 -8.98 16.41
C THR A 75 -6.90 -9.07 16.33
N VAL A 76 -7.41 -10.28 16.30
CA VAL A 76 -8.84 -10.58 16.34
C VAL A 76 -9.23 -11.01 17.73
N SER A 77 -9.95 -10.13 18.46
CA SER A 77 -10.44 -10.41 19.81
C SER A 77 -11.91 -10.85 19.79
N ARG A 78 -12.22 -11.90 20.51
CA ARG A 78 -13.57 -12.45 20.72
C ARG A 78 -13.74 -12.90 22.18
N VAL A 79 -14.97 -13.19 22.56
CA VAL A 79 -15.26 -13.72 23.91
C VAL A 79 -14.50 -15.02 24.18
N SER A 80 -14.26 -15.82 23.14
CA SER A 80 -13.52 -17.08 23.19
C SER A 80 -12.00 -16.92 23.25
N GLY A 81 -11.48 -15.69 23.14
CA GLY A 81 -10.03 -15.41 23.15
C GLY A 81 -9.60 -14.42 22.10
N SER A 82 -8.31 -14.10 22.12
CA SER A 82 -7.66 -13.21 21.15
C SER A 82 -6.59 -13.97 20.37
N VAL A 83 -6.58 -13.79 19.07
CA VAL A 83 -5.58 -14.40 18.17
C VAL A 83 -4.97 -13.31 17.31
N THR A 84 -3.64 -13.28 17.28
CA THR A 84 -2.88 -12.35 16.42
C THR A 84 -2.35 -13.08 15.19
N PHE A 85 -2.61 -12.53 14.03
CA PHE A 85 -2.17 -13.02 12.74
C PHE A 85 -1.13 -12.06 12.14
N PRO A 86 -0.04 -12.58 11.55
CA PRO A 86 0.91 -11.72 10.83
C PRO A 86 0.28 -11.13 9.58
N SER A 87 0.59 -9.85 9.30
CA SER A 87 -0.01 -9.09 8.21
C SER A 87 0.97 -8.11 7.54
N ARG A 88 2.20 -8.55 7.30
CA ARG A 88 3.19 -7.75 6.57
C ARG A 88 2.96 -7.91 5.07
N PHE A 89 2.36 -6.92 4.43
CA PHE A 89 2.02 -6.93 3.00
C PHE A 89 2.42 -5.59 2.36
N MET A 90 2.50 -5.58 1.03
CA MET A 90 2.53 -4.35 0.25
C MET A 90 1.08 -3.95 -0.06
N LEU A 91 0.67 -2.77 0.39
CA LEU A 91 -0.62 -2.19 0.00
C LEU A 91 -0.46 -1.51 -1.37
N VAL A 92 -1.32 -1.89 -2.31
CA VAL A 92 -1.45 -1.21 -3.61
C VAL A 92 -2.91 -0.81 -3.77
N CYS A 93 -3.14 0.47 -4.02
CA CYS A 93 -4.49 1.02 -4.19
C CYS A 93 -4.61 1.66 -5.57
N ALA A 94 -5.77 1.52 -6.19
CA ALA A 94 -6.13 2.27 -7.38
C ALA A 94 -7.40 3.07 -7.13
N MET A 95 -7.48 4.27 -7.71
CA MET A 95 -8.69 5.10 -7.65
C MET A 95 -8.77 6.03 -8.84
N ASN A 96 -9.99 6.39 -9.20
CA ASN A 96 -10.25 7.45 -10.15
C ASN A 96 -10.07 8.84 -9.50
N PRO A 97 -9.82 9.90 -10.29
CA PRO A 97 -9.68 11.25 -9.75
C PRO A 97 -10.99 11.85 -9.22
N CYS A 98 -12.14 11.29 -9.60
CA CYS A 98 -13.46 11.64 -9.09
C CYS A 98 -14.45 10.54 -9.43
N LYS A 99 -15.67 10.63 -8.90
CA LYS A 99 -16.75 9.63 -9.14
C LYS A 99 -17.07 9.39 -10.62
N CYS A 100 -16.92 10.39 -11.51
CA CYS A 100 -17.14 10.21 -12.96
C CYS A 100 -15.86 9.83 -13.74
N GLY A 101 -14.68 9.82 -13.09
CA GLY A 101 -13.40 9.44 -13.68
C GLY A 101 -12.70 10.53 -14.51
N TRP A 102 -13.32 11.71 -14.71
CA TRP A 102 -12.85 12.71 -15.69
C TRP A 102 -12.32 14.02 -15.07
N TYR A 103 -12.15 14.10 -13.77
CA TYR A 103 -11.62 15.30 -13.11
C TYR A 103 -10.17 15.54 -13.54
N GLY A 104 -9.85 16.77 -13.94
CA GLY A 104 -8.52 17.11 -14.47
C GLY A 104 -8.25 16.69 -15.92
N HIS A 105 -9.15 15.96 -16.55
CA HIS A 105 -8.96 15.54 -17.96
C HIS A 105 -9.13 16.72 -18.92
N PRO A 106 -8.25 16.91 -19.91
CA PRO A 106 -8.29 18.05 -20.86
C PRO A 106 -9.60 18.17 -21.66
N SER A 107 -10.33 17.06 -21.85
CA SER A 107 -11.59 17.04 -22.61
C SER A 107 -12.74 17.81 -21.96
N GLY A 108 -12.61 18.27 -20.72
CA GLY A 108 -13.70 18.95 -19.99
C GLY A 108 -14.95 18.11 -19.72
N ARG A 109 -14.87 16.78 -19.85
CA ARG A 109 -16.00 15.85 -19.65
C ARG A 109 -16.46 15.74 -18.19
N CYS A 110 -15.63 16.16 -17.24
CA CYS A 110 -15.99 16.09 -15.84
C CYS A 110 -17.20 16.99 -15.55
N ARG A 111 -18.23 16.43 -14.90
CA ARG A 111 -19.43 17.14 -14.45
C ARG A 111 -19.54 17.20 -12.93
N CYS A 112 -18.54 16.72 -12.21
CA CYS A 112 -18.51 16.76 -10.76
C CYS A 112 -18.23 18.19 -10.28
N SER A 113 -19.00 18.66 -9.30
CA SER A 113 -18.65 19.89 -8.59
C SER A 113 -17.40 19.66 -7.73
N GLU A 114 -16.68 20.72 -7.39
CA GLU A 114 -15.55 20.62 -6.44
C GLU A 114 -15.96 20.00 -5.10
N LYS A 115 -17.19 20.26 -4.67
CA LYS A 115 -17.76 19.66 -3.46
C LYS A 115 -17.90 18.14 -3.59
N ASP A 116 -18.30 17.64 -4.77
CA ASP A 116 -18.42 16.20 -5.03
C ASP A 116 -17.06 15.54 -5.08
N VAL A 117 -16.08 16.18 -5.73
CA VAL A 117 -14.69 15.70 -5.77
C VAL A 117 -14.13 15.63 -4.35
N ARG A 118 -14.24 16.70 -3.56
CA ARG A 118 -13.79 16.69 -2.16
C ARG A 118 -14.48 15.61 -1.34
N ARG A 119 -15.79 15.42 -1.48
CA ARG A 119 -16.53 14.36 -0.79
C ARG A 119 -16.08 12.96 -1.22
N TYR A 120 -15.72 12.78 -2.49
CA TYR A 120 -15.19 11.51 -2.99
C TYR A 120 -13.83 11.18 -2.35
N HIS A 121 -12.91 12.14 -2.32
CA HIS A 121 -11.59 11.96 -1.70
C HIS A 121 -11.67 11.82 -0.18
N SER A 122 -12.59 12.53 0.50
CA SER A 122 -12.72 12.48 1.95
C SER A 122 -13.23 11.13 2.51
N LYS A 123 -13.59 10.18 1.65
CA LYS A 123 -13.86 8.80 2.06
C LYS A 123 -12.59 8.08 2.56
N ILE A 124 -11.42 8.53 2.11
CA ILE A 124 -10.13 8.05 2.57
C ILE A 124 -9.66 9.00 3.66
N SER A 125 -9.43 8.47 4.86
CA SER A 125 -9.00 9.30 5.98
C SER A 125 -7.55 9.78 5.81
N GLY A 126 -7.24 10.99 6.31
CA GLY A 126 -5.88 11.51 6.34
C GLY A 126 -4.88 10.52 6.96
N PRO A 127 -5.17 9.96 8.15
CA PRO A 127 -4.30 8.96 8.75
C PRO A 127 -4.04 7.70 7.92
N LEU A 128 -4.96 7.29 7.04
CA LEU A 128 -4.71 6.20 6.10
C LEU A 128 -3.83 6.66 4.93
N LEU A 129 -4.08 7.87 4.39
CA LEU A 129 -3.24 8.45 3.34
C LEU A 129 -1.79 8.64 3.78
N ASP A 130 -1.57 9.08 5.01
CA ASP A 130 -0.23 9.20 5.60
C ASP A 130 0.56 7.87 5.66
N ARG A 131 -0.12 6.74 5.48
CA ARG A 131 0.49 5.41 5.45
C ARG A 131 0.75 4.88 4.03
N ILE A 132 0.41 5.68 3.03
CA ILE A 132 0.68 5.40 1.61
C ILE A 132 1.89 6.23 1.21
N ASP A 133 3.04 5.60 1.10
CA ASP A 133 4.33 6.26 0.93
C ASP A 133 4.53 6.81 -0.49
N ILE A 134 3.86 6.23 -1.49
CA ILE A 134 4.03 6.61 -2.91
C ILE A 134 2.67 6.83 -3.55
N ILE A 135 2.46 8.03 -4.08
CA ILE A 135 1.27 8.40 -4.85
C ILE A 135 1.72 8.70 -6.28
N VAL A 136 1.11 8.01 -7.24
CA VAL A 136 1.41 8.17 -8.67
C VAL A 136 0.15 8.58 -9.40
N GLU A 137 0.22 9.70 -10.11
CA GLU A 137 -0.81 10.10 -11.05
C GLU A 137 -0.55 9.46 -12.42
N VAL A 138 -1.54 8.71 -12.92
CA VAL A 138 -1.48 8.10 -14.23
C VAL A 138 -2.25 8.98 -15.21
N PRO A 139 -1.58 9.63 -16.16
CA PRO A 139 -2.25 10.49 -17.15
C PRO A 139 -3.14 9.68 -18.08
N ALA A 140 -4.15 10.35 -18.66
CA ALA A 140 -4.92 9.75 -19.74
C ALA A 140 -4.02 9.51 -20.97
N LEU A 141 -4.19 8.37 -21.61
CA LEU A 141 -3.47 8.03 -22.84
C LEU A 141 -4.10 8.75 -24.03
N GLU A 142 -3.26 9.31 -24.88
CA GLU A 142 -3.67 9.84 -26.17
C GLU A 142 -3.93 8.70 -27.18
N TYR A 143 -4.75 8.98 -28.19
CA TYR A 143 -5.12 7.98 -29.19
C TYR A 143 -3.92 7.37 -29.91
N ASP A 144 -2.91 8.19 -30.21
CA ASP A 144 -1.70 7.74 -30.90
C ASP A 144 -0.83 6.84 -30.02
N GLU A 145 -0.80 7.08 -28.72
CA GLU A 145 -0.14 6.22 -27.73
C GLU A 145 -0.82 4.85 -27.66
N LEU A 146 -2.16 4.82 -27.67
CA LEU A 146 -2.94 3.57 -27.70
C LEU A 146 -2.72 2.76 -28.98
N ARG A 147 -2.48 3.43 -30.12
CA ARG A 147 -2.17 2.80 -31.40
C ARG A 147 -0.71 2.41 -31.56
N SER A 148 0.16 2.95 -30.74
CA SER A 148 1.59 2.63 -30.80
C SER A 148 1.79 1.13 -30.62
N ARG A 149 2.49 0.53 -31.58
CA ARG A 149 2.93 -0.87 -31.51
C ARG A 149 4.31 -0.99 -30.87
N THR A 150 4.87 0.11 -30.39
CA THR A 150 6.15 0.08 -29.68
C THR A 150 5.95 -0.72 -28.39
N PRO A 151 6.65 -1.83 -28.21
CA PRO A 151 6.52 -2.63 -27.01
C PRO A 151 6.91 -1.79 -25.79
N ALA A 152 6.07 -1.78 -24.76
CA ALA A 152 6.44 -1.24 -23.47
C ALA A 152 7.56 -2.09 -22.84
N GLU A 153 8.21 -1.55 -21.84
CA GLU A 153 9.24 -2.30 -21.10
C GLU A 153 8.68 -3.62 -20.56
N SER A 154 9.43 -4.69 -20.75
CA SER A 154 9.00 -6.01 -20.33
C SER A 154 9.08 -6.18 -18.81
N SER A 155 8.20 -7.01 -18.23
CA SER A 155 8.27 -7.40 -16.80
C SER A 155 9.62 -7.99 -16.42
N ALA A 156 10.32 -8.65 -17.34
CA ALA A 156 11.65 -9.23 -17.13
C ALA A 156 12.71 -8.12 -16.93
N GLU A 157 12.64 -7.03 -17.67
CA GLU A 157 13.55 -5.89 -17.50
C GLU A 157 13.26 -5.13 -16.20
N ILE A 158 11.98 -4.89 -15.91
CA ILE A 158 11.57 -4.31 -14.62
C ILE A 158 12.08 -5.15 -13.46
N LYS A 159 11.93 -6.49 -13.57
CA LYS A 159 12.40 -7.43 -12.55
C LYS A 159 13.90 -7.30 -12.29
N LYS A 160 14.73 -7.15 -13.31
CA LYS A 160 16.19 -6.99 -13.15
C LYS A 160 16.51 -5.77 -12.27
N ARG A 161 15.83 -4.63 -12.49
CA ARG A 161 16.02 -3.42 -11.67
C ARG A 161 15.56 -3.63 -10.23
N VAL A 162 14.41 -4.31 -10.06
CA VAL A 162 13.89 -4.64 -8.72
C VAL A 162 14.84 -5.57 -7.97
N ASP A 163 15.36 -6.61 -8.65
CA ASP A 163 16.32 -7.55 -8.05
C ASP A 163 17.61 -6.81 -7.62
N ALA A 164 18.17 -5.96 -8.49
CA ALA A 164 19.35 -5.17 -8.16
C ALA A 164 19.12 -4.21 -6.96
N ALA A 165 17.94 -3.58 -6.88
CA ALA A 165 17.57 -2.75 -5.72
C ALA A 165 17.45 -3.59 -4.43
N ARG A 166 16.88 -4.80 -4.52
CA ARG A 166 16.78 -5.72 -3.39
C ARG A 166 18.13 -6.23 -2.91
N GLU A 167 19.06 -6.52 -3.81
CA GLU A 167 20.44 -6.91 -3.46
C GLU A 167 21.14 -5.80 -2.66
N ARG A 168 20.97 -4.54 -3.04
CA ARG A 168 21.51 -3.40 -2.28
C ARG A 168 20.92 -3.31 -0.88
N GLN A 169 19.59 -3.52 -0.74
CA GLN A 169 18.94 -3.55 0.57
C GLN A 169 19.42 -4.74 1.41
N HIS A 170 19.52 -5.92 0.80
CA HIS A 170 20.03 -7.12 1.47
C HIS A 170 21.44 -6.92 2.00
N ALA A 171 22.33 -6.31 1.20
CA ALA A 171 23.68 -5.96 1.64
C ALA A 171 23.68 -4.93 2.79
N ARG A 172 22.78 -3.92 2.72
CA ARG A 172 22.64 -2.89 3.77
C ARG A 172 22.28 -3.50 5.12
N PHE A 173 21.42 -4.49 5.14
CA PHE A 173 20.92 -5.13 6.37
C PHE A 173 21.68 -6.41 6.74
N ALA A 174 22.94 -6.53 6.31
CA ALA A 174 23.83 -7.65 6.63
C ALA A 174 23.23 -9.02 6.30
N GLY A 175 22.44 -9.10 5.23
CA GLY A 175 21.84 -10.37 4.78
C GLY A 175 20.55 -10.78 5.49
N ASP A 176 19.99 -9.94 6.38
CA ASP A 176 18.65 -10.18 6.91
C ASP A 176 17.60 -9.99 5.79
N GLY A 177 17.21 -11.08 5.14
CA GLY A 177 16.24 -11.08 4.04
C GLY A 177 14.81 -10.69 4.44
N SER A 178 14.54 -10.52 5.74
CA SER A 178 13.27 -10.01 6.25
C SER A 178 13.19 -8.49 6.24
N MET A 179 14.34 -7.81 6.21
CA MET A 179 14.46 -6.36 6.26
C MET A 179 14.41 -5.74 4.86
N CYS A 180 13.83 -4.55 4.79
CA CYS A 180 13.83 -3.69 3.61
C CYS A 180 13.74 -2.23 4.07
N ASN A 181 13.96 -1.27 3.16
CA ASN A 181 13.94 0.16 3.52
C ASN A 181 12.64 0.58 4.22
N ALA A 182 11.49 0.08 3.75
CA ALA A 182 10.19 0.37 4.37
C ALA A 182 10.02 -0.17 5.81
N ARG A 183 11.00 -0.90 6.33
CA ARG A 183 11.01 -1.45 7.70
C ARG A 183 12.14 -0.92 8.55
N ILE A 184 12.84 0.10 8.10
CA ILE A 184 13.86 0.77 8.87
C ILE A 184 13.21 1.41 10.09
N GLY A 185 13.62 1.02 11.29
CA GLY A 185 13.21 1.68 12.53
C GLY A 185 14.06 2.90 12.82
N SER A 186 13.69 3.68 13.85
CA SER A 186 14.35 4.95 14.20
C SER A 186 15.88 4.87 14.40
N ALA A 187 16.41 3.73 14.84
CA ALA A 187 17.84 3.52 14.95
C ALA A 187 18.51 3.42 13.57
N GLY A 188 17.91 2.65 12.66
CA GLY A 188 18.41 2.51 11.31
C GLY A 188 18.26 3.79 10.47
N LEU A 189 17.20 4.58 10.69
CA LEU A 189 17.06 5.90 10.05
C LEU A 189 18.25 6.80 10.40
N ARG A 190 18.66 6.85 11.67
CA ARG A 190 19.85 7.63 12.08
C ARG A 190 21.15 7.11 11.48
N GLU A 191 21.26 5.81 11.26
CA GLU A 191 22.47 5.18 10.69
C GLU A 191 22.53 5.31 9.16
N PHE A 192 21.44 4.98 8.46
CA PHE A 192 21.45 4.85 7.00
C PHE A 192 20.91 6.08 6.26
N CYS A 193 20.18 6.96 6.95
CA CYS A 193 19.52 8.13 6.36
C CYS A 193 20.04 9.46 6.95
N ALA A 194 21.23 9.48 7.54
CA ALA A 194 21.83 10.71 8.06
C ALA A 194 21.99 11.75 6.95
N LEU A 195 21.40 12.94 7.14
CA LEU A 195 21.49 14.05 6.21
C LEU A 195 22.79 14.84 6.43
N ASN A 196 23.39 15.32 5.35
CA ASN A 196 24.40 16.36 5.46
C ASN A 196 23.74 17.74 5.67
N ALA A 197 24.53 18.77 5.99
CA ALA A 197 24.00 20.10 6.30
C ALA A 197 23.18 20.72 5.16
N GLU A 198 23.58 20.51 3.91
CA GLU A 198 22.85 21.01 2.73
C GLU A 198 21.51 20.32 2.55
N CYS A 199 21.48 18.99 2.72
CA CYS A 199 20.24 18.21 2.67
C CYS A 199 19.30 18.54 3.82
N ASP A 200 19.83 18.82 5.02
CA ASP A 200 19.03 19.22 6.19
C ASP A 200 18.31 20.55 5.97
N GLU A 201 19.02 21.56 5.44
CA GLU A 201 18.42 22.85 5.09
C GLU A 201 17.34 22.71 4.00
N LEU A 202 17.57 21.87 2.98
CA LEU A 202 16.57 21.58 1.95
C LEU A 202 15.34 20.88 2.55
N MET A 203 15.55 19.90 3.41
CA MET A 203 14.47 19.17 4.09
C MET A 203 13.65 20.10 4.99
N LYS A 204 14.30 21.01 5.73
CA LYS A 204 13.65 22.00 6.56
C LYS A 204 12.76 22.96 5.75
N ALA A 205 13.27 23.40 4.59
CA ALA A 205 12.49 24.22 3.66
C ALA A 205 11.28 23.45 3.12
N ALA A 206 11.46 22.21 2.69
CA ALA A 206 10.39 21.34 2.20
C ALA A 206 9.34 21.05 3.29
N PHE A 207 9.77 20.73 4.51
CA PHE A 207 8.89 20.47 5.64
C PHE A 207 7.94 21.64 5.90
N SER A 208 8.47 22.87 5.89
CA SER A 208 7.66 24.10 6.09
C SER A 208 6.76 24.41 4.91
N ALA A 209 7.26 24.28 3.66
CA ALA A 209 6.52 24.63 2.45
C ALA A 209 5.37 23.65 2.15
N MET A 210 5.58 22.36 2.44
CA MET A 210 4.66 21.27 2.10
C MET A 210 3.81 20.82 3.29
N ASN A 211 4.00 21.41 4.47
CA ASN A 211 3.33 21.00 5.73
C ASN A 211 3.46 19.48 5.97
N LEU A 212 4.66 18.94 5.83
CA LEU A 212 4.91 17.51 6.02
C LEU A 212 4.57 17.07 7.44
N SER A 213 4.03 15.86 7.58
CA SER A 213 3.89 15.21 8.88
C SER A 213 5.23 14.63 9.35
N GLY A 214 5.37 14.33 10.65
CA GLY A 214 6.56 13.65 11.15
C GLY A 214 6.82 12.31 10.42
N ARG A 215 5.75 11.60 10.03
CA ARG A 215 5.86 10.36 9.26
C ARG A 215 6.33 10.58 7.82
N SER A 216 5.94 11.70 7.21
CA SER A 216 6.42 12.06 5.86
C SER A 216 7.86 12.58 5.87
N TYR A 217 8.37 12.96 7.06
CA TYR A 217 9.77 13.34 7.25
C TYR A 217 10.68 12.11 7.33
N ASP A 218 10.25 11.05 8.05
CA ASP A 218 10.98 9.78 8.21
C ASP A 218 10.94 8.92 6.94
#